data_4f3ed656cb9b13d7bc7e2f3340941eda
#
_entry.id   4f3ed656cb9b13d7bc7e2f3340941eda
#
_cell.length_a   1.000
_cell.length_b   1.000
_cell.length_c   1.000
_cell.angle_alpha   90.00
_cell.angle_beta   90.00
_cell.angle_gamma   90.00
#
_symmetry.space_group_name_H-M   'P 1'
#
loop_
_entity.id
_entity.type
_entity.pdbx_description
1 polymer ?
#
loop_
_entity_poly.entity_id
_entity_poly.type
_entity_poly.pdbx_seq_one_letter_code
_entity_poly.pdbx_strand_id
1 'polypeptide(L)'
;MSTLEEVCEDVRKRIGTVTRDDLGPVSARDFQRFAVAAGEPPGATAPPLFLSSVLGWGAGPTGDALSPDGTGDETAGLPLDGLRLMGAGQDLDFHAPVRDGTRVVRETSVEDVTLKQGGSGPFLVITMLRMFADESGTPLVTCRDNLIARPEAPR
;
A
#
# COMPACT_ATOMS: atom_id res chain seq x y z
N MET A 1 -12.37 22.93 8.14
CA MET A 1 -11.39 22.16 7.33
C MET A 1 -10.05 22.23 8.04
N SER A 2 -9.46 21.10 8.35
CA SER A 2 -8.13 21.06 8.98
C SER A 2 -7.07 21.62 8.03
N THR A 3 -6.07 22.31 8.56
CA THR A 3 -4.91 22.74 7.78
C THR A 3 -4.02 21.54 7.46
N LEU A 4 -3.14 21.67 6.46
CA LEU A 4 -2.18 20.59 6.16
C LEU A 4 -1.20 20.32 7.30
N GLU A 5 -0.88 21.34 8.10
CA GLU A 5 -0.07 21.22 9.30
C GLU A 5 -0.76 20.36 10.36
N GLU A 6 -2.06 20.59 10.60
CA GLU A 6 -2.86 19.77 11.54
C GLU A 6 -2.96 18.34 11.06
N VAL A 7 -3.23 18.10 9.76
CA VAL A 7 -3.26 16.77 9.19
C VAL A 7 -1.88 16.09 9.33
N CYS A 8 -0.79 16.82 9.07
CA CYS A 8 0.57 16.29 9.24
C CYS A 8 0.82 15.81 10.67
N GLU A 9 0.42 16.60 11.67
CA GLU A 9 0.55 16.22 13.08
C GLU A 9 -0.32 15.01 13.43
N ASP A 10 -1.53 14.92 12.90
CA ASP A 10 -2.43 13.80 13.16
C ASP A 10 -1.93 12.50 12.50
N VAL A 11 -1.37 12.58 11.29
CA VAL A 11 -0.69 11.43 10.65
C VAL A 11 0.56 11.05 11.44
N ARG A 12 1.34 12.02 11.92
CA ARG A 12 2.56 11.79 12.72
C ARG A 12 2.27 10.99 13.99
N LYS A 13 1.15 11.21 14.64
CA LYS A 13 0.70 10.43 15.81
C LYS A 13 0.44 8.96 15.51
N ARG A 14 0.28 8.61 14.24
CA ARG A 14 0.08 7.22 13.78
C ARG A 14 1.37 6.49 13.42
N ILE A 15 2.51 7.18 13.38
CA ILE A 15 3.80 6.55 13.11
C ILE A 15 4.06 5.44 14.12
N GLY A 16 4.42 4.25 13.64
CA GLY A 16 4.67 3.07 14.46
C GLY A 16 3.43 2.29 14.90
N THR A 17 2.22 2.80 14.63
CA THR A 17 1.00 1.99 14.80
C THR A 17 0.92 0.97 13.68
N VAL A 18 0.89 -0.32 14.04
CA VAL A 18 0.87 -1.43 13.08
C VAL A 18 -0.54 -2.01 12.99
N THR A 19 -1.05 -2.16 11.78
CA THR A 19 -2.21 -3.00 11.46
C THR A 19 -1.73 -4.31 10.84
N ARG A 20 -2.41 -5.42 11.14
CA ARG A 20 -2.05 -6.74 10.65
C ARG A 20 -3.23 -7.39 9.95
N ASP A 21 -3.01 -7.85 8.73
CA ASP A 21 -4.00 -8.51 7.89
C ASP A 21 -3.51 -9.90 7.50
N ASP A 22 -4.37 -10.90 7.65
CA ASP A 22 -4.17 -12.22 7.07
C ASP A 22 -4.75 -12.21 5.65
N LEU A 23 -3.89 -12.22 4.65
CA LEU A 23 -4.28 -12.17 3.24
C LEU A 23 -4.62 -13.55 2.65
N GLY A 24 -4.44 -14.61 3.45
CA GLY A 24 -4.71 -15.98 3.03
C GLY A 24 -3.63 -16.58 2.13
N PRO A 25 -3.88 -17.79 1.59
CA PRO A 25 -2.96 -18.46 0.71
C PRO A 25 -2.98 -17.86 -0.69
N VAL A 26 -1.80 -17.73 -1.30
CA VAL A 26 -1.64 -17.32 -2.70
C VAL A 26 -1.54 -18.54 -3.61
N SER A 27 -1.86 -18.38 -4.89
CA SER A 27 -1.86 -19.48 -5.84
C SER A 27 -0.96 -19.22 -7.04
N ALA A 28 -0.33 -20.28 -7.54
CA ALA A 28 0.45 -20.24 -8.79
C ALA A 28 -0.41 -19.76 -9.99
N ARG A 29 -1.71 -20.03 -9.97
CA ARG A 29 -2.64 -19.56 -11.00
C ARG A 29 -2.69 -18.03 -11.05
N ASP A 30 -2.69 -17.38 -9.90
CA ASP A 30 -2.72 -15.93 -9.83
C ASP A 30 -1.37 -15.32 -10.21
N PHE A 31 -0.26 -15.97 -9.85
CA PHE A 31 1.08 -15.59 -10.32
C PHE A 31 1.17 -15.59 -11.84
N GLN A 32 0.69 -16.66 -12.47
CA GLN A 32 0.71 -16.81 -13.91
C GLN A 32 -0.15 -15.76 -14.61
N ARG A 33 -1.34 -15.49 -14.09
CA ARG A 33 -2.23 -14.44 -14.62
C ARG A 33 -1.60 -13.06 -14.52
N PHE A 34 -1.01 -12.76 -13.37
CA PHE A 34 -0.32 -11.48 -13.16
C PHE A 34 0.89 -11.33 -14.09
N ALA A 35 1.73 -12.35 -14.19
CA ALA A 35 2.89 -12.37 -15.08
C ALA A 35 2.50 -12.10 -16.53
N VAL A 36 1.51 -12.85 -17.04
CA VAL A 36 1.02 -12.68 -18.42
C VAL A 36 0.44 -11.28 -18.65
N ALA A 37 -0.31 -10.75 -17.69
CA ALA A 37 -0.85 -9.38 -17.77
C ALA A 37 0.25 -8.31 -17.77
N ALA A 38 1.37 -8.58 -17.10
CA ALA A 38 2.55 -7.72 -17.06
C ALA A 38 3.50 -7.91 -18.26
N GLY A 39 3.19 -8.85 -19.18
CA GLY A 39 4.06 -9.16 -20.32
C GLY A 39 5.26 -10.05 -19.99
N GLU A 40 5.23 -10.72 -18.83
CA GLU A 40 6.28 -11.59 -18.34
C GLU A 40 5.93 -13.08 -18.57
N PRO A 41 6.92 -13.97 -18.75
CA PRO A 41 6.66 -15.40 -18.83
C PRO A 41 6.15 -15.93 -17.46
N PRO A 42 5.16 -16.85 -17.48
CA PRO A 42 4.67 -17.44 -16.24
C PRO A 42 5.75 -18.29 -15.54
N GLY A 43 5.87 -18.14 -14.23
CA GLY A 43 6.82 -18.85 -13.39
C GLY A 43 6.18 -19.58 -12.21
N ALA A 44 6.99 -20.31 -11.46
CA ALA A 44 6.57 -21.08 -10.28
C ALA A 44 6.49 -20.23 -9.00
N THR A 45 7.04 -19.00 -9.02
CA THR A 45 7.03 -18.07 -7.91
C THR A 45 6.30 -16.79 -8.30
N ALA A 46 5.85 -16.04 -7.29
CA ALA A 46 5.20 -14.75 -7.53
C ALA A 46 6.15 -13.78 -8.26
N PRO A 47 5.66 -13.08 -9.29
CA PRO A 47 6.40 -11.99 -9.92
C PRO A 47 6.71 -10.87 -8.92
N PRO A 48 7.74 -10.03 -9.16
CA PRO A 48 8.22 -9.04 -8.18
C PRO A 48 7.15 -8.14 -7.60
N LEU A 49 6.22 -7.63 -8.41
CA LEU A 49 5.19 -6.69 -7.95
C LEU A 49 3.89 -7.36 -7.49
N PHE A 50 3.83 -8.69 -7.47
CA PHE A 50 2.59 -9.40 -7.15
C PHE A 50 2.06 -9.05 -5.74
N LEU A 51 2.91 -9.14 -4.70
CA LEU A 51 2.48 -8.87 -3.33
C LEU A 51 2.07 -7.41 -3.13
N SER A 52 2.83 -6.48 -3.66
CA SER A 52 2.55 -5.05 -3.49
C SER A 52 1.35 -4.55 -4.30
N SER A 53 1.01 -5.20 -5.42
CA SER A 53 -0.04 -4.75 -6.33
C SER A 53 -1.36 -5.50 -6.19
N VAL A 54 -1.33 -6.79 -5.82
CA VAL A 54 -2.52 -7.66 -5.87
C VAL A 54 -3.06 -8.01 -4.49
N LEU A 55 -2.20 -8.10 -3.49
CA LEU A 55 -2.60 -8.60 -2.17
C LEU A 55 -3.26 -7.57 -1.24
N GLY A 56 -3.64 -6.40 -1.73
CA GLY A 56 -4.66 -5.61 -1.04
C GLY A 56 -6.07 -6.20 -1.20
N TRP A 57 -6.20 -7.26 -2.00
CA TRP A 57 -7.49 -7.67 -2.54
C TRP A 57 -8.13 -8.86 -1.83
N GLY A 58 -7.48 -9.64 -1.01
CA GLY A 58 -8.07 -10.77 -0.28
C GLY A 58 -9.30 -11.35 -0.97
N ALA A 59 -10.45 -11.32 -0.32
CA ALA A 59 -11.76 -11.55 -0.93
C ALA A 59 -12.27 -10.36 -1.77
N GLY A 60 -11.48 -9.28 -1.87
CA GLY A 60 -11.86 -7.98 -2.43
C GLY A 60 -12.62 -7.11 -1.41
N PRO A 61 -12.44 -5.80 -1.43
CA PRO A 61 -13.30 -4.91 -0.67
C PRO A 61 -14.72 -5.00 -1.19
N THR A 62 -15.71 -4.86 -0.30
CA THR A 62 -17.11 -4.70 -0.70
C THR A 62 -17.30 -3.40 -1.48
N GLY A 63 -18.27 -3.33 -2.37
CA GLY A 63 -18.46 -2.17 -3.24
C GLY A 63 -18.67 -0.84 -2.49
N ASP A 64 -19.18 -0.89 -1.26
CA ASP A 64 -19.35 0.25 -0.35
C ASP A 64 -18.05 0.69 0.34
N ALA A 65 -17.01 -0.15 0.32
CA ALA A 65 -15.68 0.17 0.82
C ALA A 65 -14.73 0.71 -0.27
N LEU A 66 -15.22 0.86 -1.50
CA LEU A 66 -14.45 1.44 -2.60
C LEU A 66 -14.64 2.95 -2.68
N SER A 67 -13.57 3.66 -3.00
CA SER A 67 -13.63 5.05 -3.42
C SER A 67 -14.40 5.20 -4.75
N PRO A 68 -14.90 6.39 -5.11
CA PRO A 68 -15.62 6.61 -6.37
C PRO A 68 -14.85 6.23 -7.64
N ASP A 69 -13.53 6.20 -7.59
CA ASP A 69 -12.64 5.77 -8.67
C ASP A 69 -12.39 4.25 -8.70
N GLY A 70 -13.02 3.50 -7.80
CA GLY A 70 -12.91 2.04 -7.70
C GLY A 70 -11.70 1.55 -6.90
N THR A 71 -10.95 2.45 -6.27
CA THR A 71 -9.81 2.07 -5.39
C THR A 71 -10.27 1.73 -3.98
N GLY A 72 -9.59 0.80 -3.32
CA GLY A 72 -9.76 0.54 -1.89
C GLY A 72 -9.04 1.58 -1.02
N ASP A 73 -9.36 1.60 0.28
CA ASP A 73 -8.62 2.43 1.23
C ASP A 73 -7.23 1.83 1.49
N GLU A 74 -6.24 2.32 0.78
CA GLU A 74 -4.84 1.94 0.96
C GLU A 74 -4.14 2.72 2.08
N THR A 75 -4.81 3.71 2.64
CA THR A 75 -4.24 4.63 3.63
C THR A 75 -4.44 4.17 5.08
N ALA A 76 -5.03 2.98 5.28
CA ALA A 76 -5.25 2.38 6.60
C ALA A 76 -6.00 3.31 7.58
N GLY A 77 -6.99 4.05 7.08
CA GLY A 77 -7.81 4.97 7.88
C GLY A 77 -7.07 6.20 8.41
N LEU A 78 -6.06 6.68 7.69
CA LEU A 78 -5.42 7.95 7.99
C LEU A 78 -6.41 9.13 7.80
N PRO A 79 -6.28 10.20 8.59
CA PRO A 79 -7.17 11.36 8.50
C PRO A 79 -6.82 12.24 7.30
N LEU A 80 -7.06 11.74 6.09
CA LEU A 80 -6.72 12.40 4.82
C LEU A 80 -7.93 12.93 4.06
N ASP A 81 -9.07 13.06 4.74
CA ASP A 81 -10.32 13.55 4.15
C ASP A 81 -10.15 14.93 3.50
N GLY A 82 -10.66 15.06 2.28
CA GLY A 82 -10.57 16.30 1.50
C GLY A 82 -9.19 16.56 0.88
N LEU A 83 -8.29 15.57 0.93
CA LEU A 83 -7.02 15.62 0.24
C LEU A 83 -7.04 14.70 -0.99
N ARG A 84 -6.46 15.18 -2.07
CA ARG A 84 -6.18 14.38 -3.26
C ARG A 84 -4.88 13.60 -3.02
N LEU A 85 -4.96 12.28 -3.16
CA LEU A 85 -3.82 11.38 -3.03
C LEU A 85 -3.22 11.04 -4.42
N MET A 86 -1.90 10.90 -4.45
CA MET A 86 -1.16 10.49 -5.64
C MET A 86 0.01 9.59 -5.21
N GLY A 87 0.23 8.50 -5.94
CA GLY A 87 1.43 7.68 -5.79
C GLY A 87 2.69 8.48 -6.18
N ALA A 88 3.75 8.35 -5.40
CA ALA A 88 5.02 9.05 -5.59
C ALA A 88 6.23 8.11 -5.65
N GLY A 89 5.97 6.84 -5.88
CA GLY A 89 7.01 5.81 -6.02
C GLY A 89 6.93 4.75 -4.93
N GLN A 90 7.61 3.65 -5.20
CA GLN A 90 7.62 2.46 -4.36
C GLN A 90 9.04 1.90 -4.32
N ASP A 91 9.51 1.55 -3.12
CA ASP A 91 10.77 0.84 -2.92
C ASP A 91 10.47 -0.56 -2.38
N LEU A 92 11.10 -1.58 -2.98
CA LEU A 92 10.86 -2.98 -2.66
C LEU A 92 12.16 -3.70 -2.30
N ASP A 93 12.16 -4.35 -1.14
CA ASP A 93 13.21 -5.29 -0.72
C ASP A 93 12.65 -6.71 -0.76
N PHE A 94 13.25 -7.59 -1.55
CA PHE A 94 12.85 -8.99 -1.69
C PHE A 94 13.71 -9.86 -0.78
N HIS A 95 13.08 -10.65 0.11
CA HIS A 95 13.77 -11.47 1.10
C HIS A 95 13.71 -12.96 0.78
N ALA A 96 12.53 -13.46 0.36
CA ALA A 96 12.32 -14.85 0.02
C ALA A 96 11.32 -15.00 -1.13
N PRO A 97 11.45 -16.06 -1.97
CA PRO A 97 10.50 -16.31 -3.04
C PRO A 97 9.14 -16.73 -2.49
N VAL A 98 8.08 -16.22 -3.09
CA VAL A 98 6.70 -16.56 -2.75
C VAL A 98 6.22 -17.68 -3.66
N ARG A 99 5.79 -18.80 -3.08
CA ARG A 99 5.40 -20.02 -3.78
C ARG A 99 3.90 -20.29 -3.68
N ASP A 100 3.43 -21.19 -4.52
CA ASP A 100 2.06 -21.70 -4.45
C ASP A 100 1.71 -22.18 -3.05
N GLY A 101 0.53 -21.80 -2.55
CA GLY A 101 0.03 -22.18 -1.23
C GLY A 101 0.63 -21.39 -0.06
N THR A 102 1.59 -20.51 -0.28
CA THR A 102 2.12 -19.64 0.79
C THR A 102 0.99 -18.80 1.37
N ARG A 103 0.74 -18.94 2.68
CA ARG A 103 -0.16 -18.04 3.40
C ARG A 103 0.57 -16.76 3.73
N VAL A 104 0.03 -15.65 3.29
CA VAL A 104 0.66 -14.33 3.43
C VAL A 104 -0.01 -13.50 4.50
N VAL A 105 0.79 -12.93 5.37
CA VAL A 105 0.39 -11.93 6.37
C VAL A 105 1.03 -10.60 6.00
N ARG A 106 0.27 -9.51 6.07
CA ARG A 106 0.75 -8.16 5.83
C ARG A 106 0.68 -7.34 7.12
N GLU A 107 1.74 -6.65 7.43
CA GLU A 107 1.77 -5.59 8.44
C GLU A 107 1.91 -4.24 7.74
N THR A 108 1.08 -3.28 8.11
CA THR A 108 1.06 -1.93 7.53
C THR A 108 1.22 -0.90 8.63
N SER A 109 2.10 0.07 8.43
CA SER A 109 2.30 1.21 9.33
C SER A 109 2.69 2.47 8.55
N VAL A 110 2.52 3.63 9.17
CA VAL A 110 3.15 4.87 8.70
C VAL A 110 4.59 4.87 9.18
N GLU A 111 5.55 5.01 8.26
CA GLU A 111 6.97 5.13 8.57
C GLU A 111 7.39 6.59 8.74
N ASP A 112 6.88 7.48 7.87
CA ASP A 112 7.20 8.91 7.92
C ASP A 112 6.08 9.78 7.33
N VAL A 113 6.03 11.03 7.77
CA VAL A 113 5.22 12.08 7.16
C VAL A 113 5.96 13.41 7.20
N THR A 114 6.06 14.06 6.05
CA THR A 114 6.76 15.34 5.90
C THR A 114 5.90 16.35 5.15
N LEU A 115 5.73 17.53 5.70
CA LEU A 115 5.14 18.68 5.01
C LEU A 115 6.20 19.34 4.13
N LYS A 116 5.90 19.50 2.86
CA LYS A 116 6.79 20.12 1.86
C LYS A 116 6.11 21.29 1.15
N GLN A 117 6.92 22.23 0.68
CA GLN A 117 6.48 23.33 -0.15
C GLN A 117 6.85 23.07 -1.61
N GLY A 118 5.86 23.01 -2.49
CA GLY A 118 6.05 22.90 -3.94
C GLY A 118 5.67 24.16 -4.68
N GLY A 119 5.92 24.20 -6.00
CA GLY A 119 5.59 25.34 -6.85
C GLY A 119 4.08 25.64 -6.92
N SER A 120 3.22 24.65 -6.71
CA SER A 120 1.76 24.79 -6.68
C SER A 120 1.16 24.76 -5.27
N GLY A 121 1.95 25.07 -4.25
CA GLY A 121 1.53 25.11 -2.84
C GLY A 121 2.07 23.96 -2.00
N PRO A 122 1.71 23.92 -0.71
CA PRO A 122 2.17 22.91 0.24
C PRO A 122 1.53 21.54 -0.06
N PHE A 123 2.23 20.49 0.32
CA PHE A 123 1.76 19.11 0.23
C PHE A 123 2.44 18.20 1.27
N LEU A 124 1.80 17.11 1.61
CA LEU A 124 2.39 16.06 2.45
C LEU A 124 3.04 15.00 1.58
N VAL A 125 4.18 14.50 2.04
CA VAL A 125 4.75 13.21 1.59
C VAL A 125 4.59 12.24 2.75
N ILE A 126 3.89 11.13 2.52
CA ILE A 126 3.63 10.09 3.50
C ILE A 126 4.31 8.83 3.01
N THR A 127 5.14 8.21 3.85
CA THR A 127 5.74 6.91 3.57
C THR A 127 5.01 5.84 4.37
N MET A 128 4.35 4.93 3.65
CA MET A 128 3.71 3.74 4.20
C MET A 128 4.69 2.57 4.13
N LEU A 129 4.90 1.89 5.25
CA LEU A 129 5.66 0.66 5.31
C LEU A 129 4.70 -0.52 5.31
N ARG A 130 4.87 -1.44 4.36
CA ARG A 130 4.15 -2.72 4.29
C ARG A 130 5.16 -3.85 4.33
N MET A 131 5.03 -4.71 5.30
CA MET A 131 5.86 -5.91 5.44
C MET A 131 5.00 -7.14 5.18
N PHE A 132 5.40 -7.92 4.19
CA PHE A 132 4.77 -9.20 3.86
C PHE A 132 5.62 -10.33 4.39
N ALA A 133 5.01 -11.23 5.15
CA ALA A 133 5.66 -12.43 5.69
C ALA A 133 4.77 -13.66 5.46
N ASP A 134 5.34 -14.85 5.56
CA ASP A 134 4.56 -16.06 5.61
C ASP A 134 3.96 -16.29 7.02
N GLU A 135 3.15 -17.32 7.18
CA GLU A 135 2.51 -17.66 8.45
C GLU A 135 3.51 -18.00 9.58
N SER A 136 4.73 -18.38 9.25
CA SER A 136 5.80 -18.64 10.22
C SER A 136 6.55 -17.36 10.64
N GLY A 137 6.26 -16.24 9.99
CA GLY A 137 6.95 -14.96 10.20
C GLY A 137 8.21 -14.78 9.34
N THR A 138 8.46 -15.65 8.37
CA THR A 138 9.57 -15.48 7.42
C THR A 138 9.27 -14.28 6.52
N PRO A 139 10.14 -13.26 6.47
CA PRO A 139 9.92 -12.10 5.62
C PRO A 139 9.97 -12.49 4.15
N LEU A 140 9.02 -12.00 3.38
CA LEU A 140 8.91 -12.21 1.93
C LEU A 140 9.29 -10.97 1.16
N VAL A 141 8.60 -9.86 1.42
CA VAL A 141 8.83 -8.57 0.78
C VAL A 141 8.61 -7.45 1.79
N THR A 142 9.48 -6.45 1.78
CA THR A 142 9.26 -5.16 2.42
C THR A 142 9.00 -4.12 1.35
N CYS A 143 7.90 -3.37 1.49
CA CYS A 143 7.49 -2.35 0.54
C CYS A 143 7.34 -1.01 1.25
N ARG A 144 7.97 0.04 0.71
CA ARG A 144 7.76 1.44 1.11
C ARG A 144 7.05 2.16 -0.01
N ASP A 145 5.80 2.55 0.25
CA ASP A 145 5.01 3.34 -0.69
C ASP A 145 5.05 4.81 -0.30
N ASN A 146 5.47 5.66 -1.22
CA ASN A 146 5.44 7.09 -1.03
C ASN A 146 4.16 7.65 -1.66
N LEU A 147 3.38 8.38 -0.86
CA LEU A 147 2.16 9.05 -1.27
C LEU A 147 2.33 10.56 -1.14
N ILE A 148 1.79 11.30 -2.09
CA ILE A 148 1.63 12.75 -2.01
C ILE A 148 0.17 13.04 -1.71
N ALA A 149 -0.08 13.82 -0.64
CA ALA A 149 -1.41 14.31 -0.31
C ALA A 149 -1.45 15.84 -0.46
N ARG A 150 -2.41 16.35 -1.25
CA ARG A 150 -2.61 17.78 -1.52
C ARG A 150 -4.05 18.17 -1.29
N PRO A 151 -4.32 19.43 -0.87
CA PRO A 151 -5.69 19.95 -0.89
C PRO A 151 -6.31 19.80 -2.27
N GLU A 152 -7.57 19.41 -2.33
CA GLU A 152 -8.31 19.49 -3.61
C GLU A 152 -8.38 20.94 -4.06
N ALA A 153 -8.13 21.16 -5.36
CA ALA A 153 -8.36 22.48 -5.92
C ALA A 153 -9.86 22.81 -5.85
N PRO A 154 -10.24 24.04 -5.47
CA PRO A 154 -11.63 24.44 -5.54
C PRO A 154 -12.13 24.28 -6.98
N ARG A 155 -13.28 23.60 -7.13
CA ARG A 155 -13.96 23.43 -8.43
C ARG A 155 -14.55 24.74 -8.92
#